data_2bcd8603927f7766115b212facbb30b0
#
_entry.id   2bcd8603927f7766115b212facbb30b0
#
_cell.length_a   1.000
_cell.length_b   1.000
_cell.length_c   1.000
_cell.angle_alpha   90.00
_cell.angle_beta   90.00
_cell.angle_gamma   90.00
#
_symmetry.space_group_name_H-M   'P 1'
#
loop_
_entity.id
_entity.type
_entity.pdbx_description
1 polymer ?
#
loop_
_entity_poly.entity_id
_entity_poly.type
_entity_poly.pdbx_seq_one_letter_code
_entity_poly.pdbx_strand_id
1 'polypeptide(L)'
;MKEMIHYTQCPVCGADSFQPVLNAKDYTVSAEEFSICECSVCTARFTQDIPTAAGIAPYYKSENYISHTNTSKGLINGLYQWVRKRTLKQKRRLVQQETGVTKGAILDLGSGTGAFAGEMKNSGWAVT
;
A
#
# COMPACT_ATOMS: atom_id res chain seq x y z
N MET A 1 -18.85 -4.52 -20.83
CA MET A 1 -18.61 -5.36 -19.63
C MET A 1 -17.23 -4.98 -19.09
N LYS A 2 -17.09 -4.86 -17.75
CA LYS A 2 -15.77 -4.67 -17.14
C LYS A 2 -14.97 -5.95 -17.34
N GLU A 3 -13.78 -5.86 -17.90
CA GLU A 3 -12.89 -7.00 -18.05
C GLU A 3 -12.15 -7.21 -16.73
N MET A 4 -12.33 -8.38 -16.12
CA MET A 4 -11.79 -8.74 -14.81
C MET A 4 -10.83 -9.91 -14.95
N ILE A 5 -9.80 -9.93 -14.14
CA ILE A 5 -8.87 -11.04 -14.00
C ILE A 5 -9.38 -11.93 -12.87
N HIS A 6 -9.75 -13.17 -13.23
CA HIS A 6 -10.11 -14.21 -12.26
C HIS A 6 -8.94 -15.17 -12.10
N TYR A 7 -8.40 -15.24 -10.87
CA TYR A 7 -7.29 -16.15 -10.58
C TYR A 7 -7.81 -17.57 -10.36
N THR A 8 -7.26 -18.51 -11.09
CA THR A 8 -7.45 -19.97 -10.90
C THR A 8 -6.31 -20.59 -10.11
N GLN A 9 -5.22 -19.86 -9.95
CA GLN A 9 -4.03 -20.24 -9.19
C GLN A 9 -3.53 -19.03 -8.37
N CYS A 10 -2.84 -19.33 -7.28
CA CYS A 10 -2.23 -18.29 -6.46
C CYS A 10 -1.23 -17.45 -7.29
N PRO A 11 -1.40 -16.13 -7.38
CA PRO A 11 -0.52 -15.27 -8.19
C PRO A 11 0.92 -15.18 -7.65
N VAL A 12 1.19 -15.72 -6.45
CA VAL A 12 2.51 -15.66 -5.81
C VAL A 12 3.28 -16.97 -5.99
N CYS A 13 2.66 -18.13 -5.72
CA CYS A 13 3.36 -19.42 -5.76
C CYS A 13 2.82 -20.41 -6.81
N GLY A 14 1.76 -20.05 -7.54
CA GLY A 14 1.16 -20.89 -8.58
C GLY A 14 0.29 -22.05 -8.07
N ALA A 15 0.13 -22.21 -6.73
CA ALA A 15 -0.72 -23.27 -6.19
C ALA A 15 -2.20 -23.03 -6.54
N ASP A 16 -2.95 -24.10 -6.76
CA ASP A 16 -4.39 -24.08 -7.09
C ASP A 16 -5.31 -24.12 -5.85
N SER A 17 -4.72 -24.21 -4.65
CA SER A 17 -5.43 -24.28 -3.38
C SER A 17 -5.42 -22.92 -2.66
N PHE A 18 -6.57 -22.24 -2.68
CA PHE A 18 -6.81 -21.01 -1.94
C PHE A 18 -8.30 -20.87 -1.58
N GLN A 19 -8.61 -20.09 -0.58
CA GLN A 19 -9.97 -19.89 -0.11
C GLN A 19 -10.26 -18.42 0.22
N PRO A 20 -11.50 -17.94 0.07
CA PRO A 20 -11.89 -16.61 0.49
C PRO A 20 -11.83 -16.51 2.03
N VAL A 21 -11.20 -15.43 2.54
CA VAL A 21 -11.06 -15.18 3.98
C VAL A 21 -11.74 -13.89 4.43
N LEU A 22 -12.01 -12.97 3.51
CA LEU A 22 -12.61 -11.66 3.80
C LEU A 22 -13.28 -11.08 2.55
N ASN A 23 -14.41 -10.41 2.71
CA ASN A 23 -14.96 -9.51 1.70
C ASN A 23 -14.67 -8.06 2.13
N ALA A 24 -14.02 -7.32 1.24
CA ALA A 24 -13.66 -5.92 1.46
C ALA A 24 -14.46 -5.03 0.52
N LYS A 25 -15.16 -4.04 1.07
CA LYS A 25 -15.88 -3.03 0.29
C LYS A 25 -15.00 -1.81 0.04
N ASP A 26 -14.95 -1.36 -1.21
CA ASP A 26 -14.35 -0.07 -1.56
C ASP A 26 -15.32 1.07 -1.20
N TYR A 27 -15.06 1.74 -0.09
CA TYR A 27 -15.85 2.90 0.37
C TYR A 27 -15.40 4.22 -0.25
N THR A 28 -14.33 4.22 -1.07
CA THR A 28 -13.68 5.45 -1.52
C THR A 28 -14.03 5.82 -2.95
N VAL A 29 -14.21 4.84 -3.83
CA VAL A 29 -14.37 5.08 -5.27
C VAL A 29 -15.56 4.34 -5.86
N SER A 30 -15.50 2.99 -5.86
CA SER A 30 -16.43 2.17 -6.65
C SER A 30 -17.65 1.71 -5.90
N ALA A 31 -17.61 1.70 -4.57
CA ALA A 31 -18.57 1.05 -3.67
C ALA A 31 -18.76 -0.47 -3.92
N GLU A 32 -17.91 -1.07 -4.75
CA GLU A 32 -17.92 -2.50 -5.06
C GLU A 32 -17.31 -3.32 -3.90
N GLU A 33 -17.67 -4.60 -3.84
CA GLU A 33 -17.10 -5.55 -2.90
C GLU A 33 -16.11 -6.45 -3.61
N PHE A 34 -14.97 -6.72 -2.96
CA PHE A 34 -13.92 -7.58 -3.46
C PHE A 34 -13.65 -8.70 -2.46
N SER A 35 -13.54 -9.92 -2.97
CA SER A 35 -13.15 -11.07 -2.16
C SER A 35 -11.63 -11.12 -1.99
N ILE A 36 -11.16 -11.22 -0.76
CA ILE A 36 -9.77 -11.46 -0.43
C ILE A 36 -9.59 -12.94 -0.17
N CYS A 37 -8.72 -13.58 -0.96
CA CYS A 37 -8.39 -14.99 -0.82
C CYS A 37 -7.05 -15.18 -0.13
N GLU A 38 -6.89 -16.31 0.58
CA GLU A 38 -5.63 -16.73 1.17
C GLU A 38 -5.20 -18.07 0.57
N CYS A 39 -3.96 -18.14 0.12
CA CYS A 39 -3.35 -19.35 -0.41
C CYS A 39 -3.03 -20.32 0.73
N SER A 40 -3.47 -21.58 0.59
CA SER A 40 -3.23 -22.62 1.60
C SER A 40 -1.77 -23.09 1.65
N VAL A 41 -0.96 -22.78 0.61
CA VAL A 41 0.44 -23.22 0.51
C VAL A 41 1.41 -22.15 0.98
N CYS A 42 1.31 -20.92 0.46
CA CYS A 42 2.27 -19.85 0.79
C CYS A 42 1.69 -18.78 1.71
N THR A 43 0.43 -18.91 2.15
CA THR A 43 -0.28 -17.96 3.03
C THR A 43 -0.44 -16.55 2.46
N ALA A 44 -0.06 -16.31 1.20
CA ALA A 44 -0.25 -15.03 0.54
C ALA A 44 -1.73 -14.70 0.41
N ARG A 45 -2.09 -13.46 0.73
CA ARG A 45 -3.43 -12.92 0.52
C ARG A 45 -3.46 -12.09 -0.74
N PHE A 46 -4.51 -12.27 -1.53
CA PHE A 46 -4.70 -11.53 -2.77
C PHE A 46 -6.18 -11.25 -3.03
N THR A 47 -6.44 -10.18 -3.77
CA THR A 47 -7.80 -9.84 -4.18
C THR A 47 -8.19 -10.70 -5.38
N GLN A 48 -9.37 -11.33 -5.31
CA GLN A 48 -9.95 -12.07 -6.43
C GLN A 48 -10.79 -11.15 -7.30
N ASP A 49 -10.97 -11.49 -8.59
CA ASP A 49 -11.78 -10.74 -9.55
C ASP A 49 -11.37 -9.26 -9.63
N ILE A 50 -10.08 -9.03 -9.91
CA ILE A 50 -9.53 -7.68 -10.04
C ILE A 50 -9.73 -7.11 -11.45
N PRO A 51 -9.87 -5.77 -11.61
CA PRO A 51 -9.87 -5.13 -12.92
C PRO A 51 -8.57 -5.42 -13.68
N THR A 52 -8.67 -5.60 -15.00
CA THR A 52 -7.47 -5.63 -15.86
C THR A 52 -6.70 -4.31 -15.81
N ALA A 53 -5.45 -4.31 -16.29
CA ALA A 53 -4.63 -3.10 -16.38
C ALA A 53 -5.32 -1.97 -17.15
N ALA A 54 -6.13 -2.30 -18.17
CA ALA A 54 -6.93 -1.34 -18.93
C ALA A 54 -8.13 -0.79 -18.14
N GLY A 55 -8.70 -1.60 -17.24
CA GLY A 55 -9.89 -1.28 -16.46
C GLY A 55 -9.63 -0.67 -15.08
N ILE A 56 -8.38 -0.67 -14.58
CA ILE A 56 -8.06 -0.29 -13.20
C ILE A 56 -8.08 1.23 -12.93
N ALA A 57 -7.83 2.06 -13.96
CA ALA A 57 -7.70 3.51 -13.80
C ALA A 57 -8.88 4.20 -13.07
N PRO A 58 -10.18 3.83 -13.30
CA PRO A 58 -11.30 4.41 -12.58
C PRO A 58 -11.25 4.19 -11.06
N TYR A 59 -10.67 3.09 -10.58
CA TYR A 59 -10.56 2.75 -9.15
C TYR A 59 -9.54 3.62 -8.39
N TYR A 60 -8.71 4.36 -9.11
CA TYR A 60 -7.76 5.33 -8.54
C TYR A 60 -8.21 6.79 -8.67
N LYS A 61 -9.37 7.04 -9.30
CA LYS A 61 -9.94 8.39 -9.46
C LYS A 61 -10.87 8.70 -8.28
N SER A 62 -10.31 9.04 -7.13
CA SER A 62 -11.08 9.58 -6.01
C SER A 62 -10.79 11.08 -5.86
N GLU A 63 -11.83 11.91 -5.82
CA GLU A 63 -11.71 13.33 -5.47
C GLU A 63 -11.19 13.52 -4.03
N ASN A 64 -11.39 12.51 -3.18
CA ASN A 64 -10.93 12.47 -1.80
C ASN A 64 -9.56 11.79 -1.62
N TYR A 65 -9.01 11.18 -2.68
CA TYR A 65 -7.69 10.57 -2.64
C TYR A 65 -6.62 11.67 -2.76
N ILE A 66 -6.44 12.40 -1.69
CA ILE A 66 -5.35 13.37 -1.52
C ILE A 66 -4.05 12.59 -1.24
N SER A 67 -3.65 11.72 -2.17
CA SER A 67 -2.28 11.27 -2.19
C SER A 67 -1.48 12.34 -2.93
N HIS A 68 -0.67 13.10 -2.21
CA HIS A 68 0.49 13.78 -2.79
C HIS A 68 0.40 15.25 -3.20
N THR A 69 -0.60 16.03 -2.81
CA THR A 69 -0.46 17.48 -2.91
C THR A 69 0.28 18.03 -1.68
N ASN A 70 1.54 18.38 -1.88
CA ASN A 70 2.31 19.24 -0.98
C ASN A 70 1.74 20.68 -1.08
N THR A 71 0.51 20.89 -0.62
CA THR A 71 -0.06 22.24 -0.58
C THR A 71 0.52 22.98 0.63
N SER A 72 1.33 23.99 0.37
CA SER A 72 2.18 24.66 1.36
C SER A 72 1.64 26.02 1.77
N LYS A 73 0.38 26.17 2.21
CA LYS A 73 -0.12 27.46 2.72
C LYS A 73 -1.09 27.30 3.89
N GLY A 74 -0.77 27.92 5.05
CA GLY A 74 -1.65 28.10 6.20
C GLY A 74 -1.21 27.41 7.50
N LEU A 75 -1.75 27.83 8.64
CA LEU A 75 -1.48 27.28 9.99
C LEU A 75 -1.81 25.79 10.10
N ILE A 76 -2.87 25.35 9.41
CA ILE A 76 -3.28 23.93 9.34
C ILE A 76 -2.18 23.08 8.69
N ASN A 77 -1.45 23.64 7.74
CA ASN A 77 -0.36 22.94 7.08
C ASN A 77 0.86 22.74 8.00
N GLY A 78 1.14 23.70 8.88
CA GLY A 78 2.21 23.55 9.89
C GLY A 78 1.93 22.35 10.82
N LEU A 79 0.70 22.22 11.31
CA LEU A 79 0.28 21.10 12.14
C LEU A 79 0.34 19.78 11.35
N TYR A 80 -0.14 19.76 10.12
CA TYR A 80 -0.06 18.59 9.23
C TYR A 80 1.39 18.14 9.01
N GLN A 81 2.30 19.06 8.70
CA GLN A 81 3.73 18.75 8.51
C GLN A 81 4.39 18.23 9.79
N TRP A 82 4.01 18.78 10.94
CA TRP A 82 4.50 18.30 12.24
C TRP A 82 4.02 16.87 12.51
N VAL A 83 2.72 16.58 12.33
CA VAL A 83 2.15 15.24 12.49
C VAL A 83 2.82 14.27 11.50
N ARG A 84 2.96 14.67 10.23
CA ARG A 84 3.63 13.87 9.21
C ARG A 84 5.05 13.48 9.60
N LYS A 85 5.87 14.45 10.05
CA LYS A 85 7.24 14.19 10.52
C LYS A 85 7.25 13.22 11.70
N ARG A 86 6.33 13.38 12.66
CA ARG A 86 6.20 12.48 13.79
C ARG A 86 5.85 11.05 13.34
N THR A 87 4.91 10.91 12.43
CA THR A 87 4.48 9.61 11.88
C THR A 87 5.63 8.92 11.12
N LEU A 88 6.39 9.66 10.32
CA LEU A 88 7.56 9.10 9.61
C LEU A 88 8.60 8.55 10.59
N LYS A 89 8.90 9.29 11.66
CA LYS A 89 9.81 8.82 12.72
C LYS A 89 9.28 7.58 13.44
N GLN A 90 7.96 7.51 13.68
CA GLN A 90 7.35 6.32 14.30
C GLN A 90 7.45 5.10 13.37
N LYS A 91 7.16 5.27 12.06
CA LYS A 91 7.33 4.21 11.08
C LYS A 91 8.78 3.69 11.01
N ARG A 92 9.75 4.60 11.01
CA ARG A 92 11.17 4.21 11.08
C ARG A 92 11.48 3.39 12.33
N ARG A 93 11.03 3.85 13.52
CA ARG A 93 11.24 3.12 14.77
C ARG A 93 10.61 1.73 14.73
N LEU A 94 9.40 1.62 14.17
CA LEU A 94 8.73 0.34 14.00
C LEU A 94 9.59 -0.61 13.15
N VAL A 95 10.08 -0.15 11.98
CA VAL A 95 10.98 -0.96 11.15
C VAL A 95 12.22 -1.41 11.94
N GLN A 96 12.85 -0.51 12.69
CA GLN A 96 14.01 -0.85 13.51
C GLN A 96 13.69 -1.86 14.62
N GLN A 97 12.53 -1.77 15.25
CA GLN A 97 12.07 -2.69 16.29
C GLN A 97 11.78 -4.08 15.72
N GLU A 98 11.02 -4.14 14.61
CA GLU A 98 10.62 -5.41 13.99
C GLU A 98 11.80 -6.16 13.36
N THR A 99 12.78 -5.43 12.83
CA THR A 99 13.95 -6.03 12.16
C THR A 99 15.15 -6.23 13.11
N GLY A 100 15.15 -5.59 14.26
CA GLY A 100 16.28 -5.60 15.19
C GLY A 100 17.52 -4.82 14.71
N VAL A 101 17.43 -4.12 13.54
CA VAL A 101 18.56 -3.38 12.98
C VAL A 101 18.28 -1.88 12.95
N THR A 102 19.30 -1.07 13.22
CA THR A 102 19.19 0.40 13.23
C THR A 102 19.55 1.03 11.89
N LYS A 103 20.30 0.34 11.05
CA LYS A 103 20.72 0.72 9.69
C LYS A 103 20.83 -0.53 8.83
N GLY A 104 20.59 -0.39 7.53
CA GLY A 104 20.64 -1.51 6.59
C GLY A 104 20.21 -1.09 5.20
N ALA A 105 19.88 -2.06 4.35
CA ALA A 105 19.26 -1.83 3.06
C ALA A 105 17.72 -1.99 3.18
N ILE A 106 16.97 -1.13 2.53
CA ILE A 106 15.51 -1.18 2.47
C ILE A 106 15.03 -0.90 1.04
N LEU A 107 14.07 -1.69 0.60
CA LEU A 107 13.33 -1.47 -0.65
C LEU A 107 11.94 -0.91 -0.31
N ASP A 108 11.61 0.27 -0.86
CA ASP A 108 10.30 0.92 -0.67
C ASP A 108 9.49 0.86 -1.98
N LEU A 109 8.69 -0.19 -2.11
CA LEU A 109 7.83 -0.38 -3.29
C LEU A 109 6.59 0.50 -3.19
N GLY A 110 6.39 1.34 -4.22
CA GLY A 110 5.27 2.26 -4.23
C GLY A 110 5.46 3.43 -3.25
N SER A 111 6.67 3.94 -3.16
CA SER A 111 7.11 4.97 -2.19
C SER A 111 6.30 6.28 -2.21
N GLY A 112 5.39 6.43 -3.14
CA GLY A 112 4.54 7.61 -3.29
C GLY A 112 5.34 8.90 -3.44
N THR A 113 5.27 9.80 -2.43
CA THR A 113 6.08 11.05 -2.42
C THR A 113 7.54 10.83 -2.05
N GLY A 114 7.97 9.62 -1.78
CA GLY A 114 9.30 9.30 -1.28
C GLY A 114 9.61 9.83 0.14
N ALA A 115 8.59 10.28 0.86
CA ALA A 115 8.81 10.91 2.18
C ALA A 115 9.35 9.93 3.22
N PHE A 116 8.90 8.67 3.20
CA PHE A 116 9.41 7.64 4.09
C PHE A 116 10.80 7.18 3.65
N ALA A 117 11.00 6.96 2.34
CA ALA A 117 12.31 6.71 1.76
C ALA A 117 13.34 7.78 2.17
N GLY A 118 12.95 9.07 2.11
CA GLY A 118 13.77 10.19 2.56
C GLY A 118 14.11 10.14 4.07
N GLU A 119 13.15 9.83 4.94
CA GLU A 119 13.36 9.67 6.38
C GLU A 119 14.35 8.53 6.67
N MET A 120 14.22 7.40 5.98
CA MET A 120 15.13 6.25 6.12
C MET A 120 16.53 6.61 5.64
N LYS A 121 16.68 7.24 4.47
CA LYS A 121 17.97 7.70 3.93
C LYS A 121 18.66 8.67 4.87
N ASN A 122 17.95 9.67 5.39
CA ASN A 122 18.47 10.65 6.36
C ASN A 122 18.90 10.00 7.69
N SER A 123 18.38 8.81 7.97
CA SER A 123 18.73 8.02 9.17
C SER A 123 19.82 6.98 8.91
N GLY A 124 20.48 7.03 7.72
CA GLY A 124 21.63 6.21 7.38
C GLY A 124 21.30 4.84 6.79
N TRP A 125 20.08 4.66 6.25
CA TRP A 125 19.70 3.47 5.51
C TRP A 125 20.05 3.61 4.01
N ALA A 126 20.47 2.51 3.38
CA ALA A 126 20.57 2.40 1.93
C ALA A 126 19.16 2.12 1.39
N VAL A 127 18.58 3.06 0.63
CA VAL A 127 17.19 3.01 0.16
C VAL A 127 17.15 2.83 -1.35
N THR A 128 16.35 1.87 -1.79
CA THR A 128 16.05 1.59 -3.20
C THR A 128 14.56 1.66 -3.42
#